data_0fc8ffa613fdb8c7e4146392a342fd98
#
_entry.id   0fc8ffa613fdb8c7e4146392a342fd98
#
_cell.length_a   1.000
_cell.length_b   1.000
_cell.length_c   1.000
_cell.angle_alpha   90.00
_cell.angle_beta   90.00
_cell.angle_gamma   90.00
#
_symmetry.space_group_name_H-M   'P 1'
#
loop_
_entity.id
_entity.type
_entity.pdbx_description
1 polymer ?
#
loop_
_entity_poly.entity_id
_entity_poly.type
_entity_poly.pdbx_seq_one_letter_code
_entity_poly.pdbx_strand_id
1 'polypeptide(L)'
;MMTVLNRFAGGDRGVRFSWSRWVAGVVALVSAPGAFGQSGPVWSYGECVEYAREHNTGLLQSLLDVQTAEQNIEAAKGQWEPTLDFGTAHSFSNAPWGEGKKNSFGGNFNLNAAWSVYDGGVRSNTIRLNETQRQINDLAVTNIVRDIKTQILTTYLNILYSAESVGIYSNALELSTAQTERARLLMESGKLSRVDYAQIEAQREQDRYNLTNAQSQLATRKLELKKILQLGLGENIDVAPVDIDSLGFFGDLPPMAETYDLAAGLDPQLQSLALQESQSDLNIKIAKAGRLPNIGLTAGVGTSYFVPGGNFGTQLRNALGEQIGISLSLPIFDQRKTKTAVAKAKLDKQSVGLSMSERELDLSQTIESWYLNATESRSKYIAAESQEQSAALSNELINEKFAIGLVNPVELLTAHNNLLDARHSTLQAKYMAILALKMIEFYRTSEITLPS
;
A
#
# COMPACT_ATOMS: atom_id res chain seq x y z
N MET A 1 -52.46 1.12 29.09
CA MET A 1 -51.61 0.46 28.11
C MET A 1 -50.81 1.48 27.28
N MET A 2 -50.63 2.69 27.81
CA MET A 2 -49.95 3.82 27.11
C MET A 2 -48.78 4.42 27.92
N THR A 3 -48.35 3.72 28.99
CA THR A 3 -47.34 4.27 29.91
C THR A 3 -46.03 3.45 29.98
N VAL A 4 -45.91 2.38 29.16
CA VAL A 4 -44.72 1.52 29.13
C VAL A 4 -43.85 1.76 27.86
N LEU A 5 -44.37 2.44 26.86
CA LEU A 5 -43.63 2.71 25.60
C LEU A 5 -42.70 3.92 25.65
N ASN A 6 -42.65 4.66 26.77
CA ASN A 6 -41.83 5.90 26.86
C ASN A 6 -40.51 5.72 27.58
N ARG A 7 -40.07 4.48 27.85
CA ARG A 7 -38.81 4.21 28.57
C ARG A 7 -37.70 3.60 27.70
N PHE A 8 -37.94 3.36 26.40
CA PHE A 8 -36.95 2.85 25.45
C PHE A 8 -36.45 3.89 24.44
N ALA A 9 -36.88 5.15 24.58
CA ALA A 9 -36.44 6.25 23.70
C ALA A 9 -35.45 7.20 24.42
N GLY A 10 -34.45 6.68 25.11
CA GLY A 10 -33.51 7.49 25.84
C GLY A 10 -32.12 6.88 25.92
N GLY A 11 -31.37 6.91 24.82
CA GLY A 11 -30.02 6.38 24.79
C GLY A 11 -29.25 6.67 23.50
N ASP A 12 -29.68 7.65 22.73
CA ASP A 12 -28.92 8.12 21.55
C ASP A 12 -27.83 9.10 22.02
N ARG A 13 -26.70 8.53 22.50
CA ARG A 13 -25.43 9.26 22.52
C ARG A 13 -24.77 9.05 21.16
N GLY A 14 -25.39 9.63 20.13
CA GLY A 14 -24.77 9.84 18.87
C GLY A 14 -23.50 10.67 19.08
N VAL A 15 -22.35 10.05 18.94
CA VAL A 15 -21.10 10.76 18.67
C VAL A 15 -21.30 11.48 17.33
N ARG A 16 -21.78 12.73 17.43
CA ARG A 16 -21.81 13.66 16.31
C ARG A 16 -20.35 13.96 15.96
N PHE A 17 -19.79 13.15 15.07
CA PHE A 17 -18.58 13.51 14.37
C PHE A 17 -18.91 14.71 13.49
N SER A 18 -18.53 15.89 13.98
CA SER A 18 -18.70 17.16 13.29
C SER A 18 -17.80 17.22 12.06
N TRP A 19 -18.30 16.77 10.94
CA TRP A 19 -17.67 16.89 9.59
C TRP A 19 -17.57 18.35 9.11
N SER A 20 -18.11 19.31 9.87
CA SER A 20 -18.22 20.72 9.44
C SER A 20 -17.02 21.60 9.83
N ARG A 21 -15.95 21.07 10.43
CA ARG A 21 -14.79 21.91 10.84
C ARG A 21 -13.50 21.70 10.06
N TRP A 22 -13.46 20.75 9.09
CA TRP A 22 -12.24 20.47 8.30
C TRP A 22 -12.33 20.90 6.82
N VAL A 23 -13.48 21.42 6.37
CA VAL A 23 -13.66 21.85 4.96
C VAL A 23 -13.49 23.38 4.79
N ALA A 24 -13.23 24.12 5.84
CA ALA A 24 -13.16 25.61 5.77
C ALA A 24 -11.75 26.22 5.84
N GLY A 25 -10.68 25.42 5.63
CA GLY A 25 -9.30 25.87 5.79
C GLY A 25 -8.44 25.98 4.53
N VAL A 26 -8.91 25.59 3.34
CA VAL A 26 -8.06 25.55 2.11
C VAL A 26 -8.74 26.24 0.91
N VAL A 27 -9.43 27.34 1.10
CA VAL A 27 -9.86 28.17 -0.05
C VAL A 27 -9.58 29.65 0.26
N ALA A 28 -8.30 30.00 0.28
CA ALA A 28 -7.90 31.42 0.16
C ALA A 28 -6.40 31.52 -0.14
N LEU A 29 -5.99 31.20 -1.36
CA LEU A 29 -4.74 31.73 -1.95
C LEU A 29 -4.66 31.35 -3.45
N VAL A 30 -5.59 31.85 -4.26
CA VAL A 30 -5.36 31.93 -5.70
C VAL A 30 -6.01 33.20 -6.23
N SER A 31 -5.26 34.27 -6.23
CA SER A 31 -5.49 35.37 -7.18
C SER A 31 -4.24 36.24 -7.27
N ALA A 32 -3.30 35.86 -8.15
CA ALA A 32 -2.45 36.82 -8.85
C ALA A 32 -2.16 36.27 -10.26
N PRO A 33 -2.53 36.91 -11.35
CA PRO A 33 -2.13 36.54 -12.69
C PRO A 33 -0.74 37.13 -12.96
N GLY A 34 0.28 36.30 -12.83
CA GLY A 34 1.64 36.62 -13.28
C GLY A 34 2.03 35.54 -14.32
N ALA A 35 1.93 35.92 -15.61
CA ALA A 35 2.47 35.12 -16.70
C ALA A 35 4.00 35.10 -16.58
N PHE A 36 4.54 33.91 -16.25
CA PHE A 36 5.92 33.48 -16.60
C PHE A 36 6.01 31.97 -16.35
N GLY A 37 6.56 31.23 -17.33
CA GLY A 37 6.97 29.84 -17.38
C GLY A 37 6.34 28.89 -16.34
N GLN A 38 5.49 27.97 -16.82
CA GLN A 38 4.88 26.90 -15.98
C GLN A 38 5.93 25.87 -15.55
N SER A 39 6.80 26.21 -14.62
CA SER A 39 7.38 25.23 -13.73
C SER A 39 6.31 24.88 -12.70
N GLY A 40 5.88 23.62 -12.64
CA GLY A 40 4.97 23.14 -11.61
C GLY A 40 5.55 23.35 -10.21
N PRO A 41 4.77 23.16 -9.14
CA PRO A 41 5.29 23.26 -7.80
C PRO A 41 6.48 22.29 -7.63
N VAL A 42 7.55 22.78 -7.03
CA VAL A 42 8.74 21.99 -6.71
C VAL A 42 8.49 21.31 -5.38
N TRP A 43 8.52 20.00 -5.35
CA TRP A 43 8.19 19.18 -4.18
C TRP A 43 9.45 18.59 -3.57
N SER A 44 9.58 18.73 -2.26
CA SER A 44 10.55 17.96 -1.48
C SER A 44 10.08 16.50 -1.28
N TYR A 45 11.00 15.62 -0.91
CA TYR A 45 10.64 14.23 -0.57
C TYR A 45 9.60 14.17 0.56
N GLY A 46 9.75 14.98 1.59
CA GLY A 46 8.81 15.03 2.73
C GLY A 46 7.41 15.45 2.30
N GLU A 47 7.28 16.48 1.47
CA GLU A 47 5.98 16.92 0.94
C GLU A 47 5.33 15.85 0.07
N CYS A 48 6.10 15.12 -0.74
CA CYS A 48 5.58 13.99 -1.51
C CYS A 48 5.00 12.90 -0.60
N VAL A 49 5.70 12.55 0.48
CA VAL A 49 5.24 11.52 1.43
C VAL A 49 3.98 11.98 2.16
N GLU A 50 3.93 13.23 2.64
CA GLU A 50 2.77 13.74 3.36
C GLU A 50 1.54 13.82 2.46
N TYR A 51 1.69 14.33 1.24
CA TYR A 51 0.61 14.36 0.26
C TYR A 51 0.09 12.95 -0.08
N ALA A 52 1.01 11.99 -0.28
CA ALA A 52 0.62 10.61 -0.55
C ALA A 52 -0.14 9.98 0.63
N ARG A 53 0.21 10.31 1.88
CA ARG A 53 -0.50 9.84 3.08
C ARG A 53 -1.95 10.32 3.14
N GLU A 54 -2.23 11.50 2.62
CA GLU A 54 -3.59 12.07 2.63
C GLU A 54 -4.44 11.62 1.44
N HIS A 55 -3.82 11.34 0.30
CA HIS A 55 -4.53 11.16 -0.96
C HIS A 55 -4.43 9.75 -1.55
N ASN A 56 -3.52 8.90 -1.08
CA ASN A 56 -3.34 7.57 -1.65
C ASN A 56 -4.55 6.68 -1.38
N THR A 57 -5.25 6.29 -2.46
CA THR A 57 -6.49 5.50 -2.36
C THR A 57 -6.26 4.12 -1.74
N GLY A 58 -5.08 3.50 -1.93
CA GLY A 58 -4.74 2.23 -1.29
C GLY A 58 -4.64 2.37 0.24
N LEU A 59 -4.05 3.48 0.71
CA LEU A 59 -3.99 3.77 2.13
C LEU A 59 -5.39 4.09 2.70
N LEU A 60 -6.18 4.90 2.01
CA LEU A 60 -7.56 5.22 2.42
C LEU A 60 -8.43 3.94 2.47
N GLN A 61 -8.27 3.03 1.51
CA GLN A 61 -8.97 1.74 1.52
C GLN A 61 -8.56 0.89 2.74
N SER A 62 -7.28 0.81 3.06
CA SER A 62 -6.80 0.07 4.24
C SER A 62 -7.32 0.67 5.55
N LEU A 63 -7.49 2.00 5.64
CA LEU A 63 -8.14 2.66 6.78
C LEU A 63 -9.63 2.28 6.90
N LEU A 64 -10.34 2.11 5.78
CA LEU A 64 -11.71 1.60 5.79
C LEU A 64 -11.78 0.14 6.23
N ASP A 65 -10.75 -0.69 5.91
CA ASP A 65 -10.67 -2.05 6.41
C ASP A 65 -10.48 -2.11 7.93
N VAL A 66 -9.75 -1.14 8.53
CA VAL A 66 -9.67 -0.99 9.99
C VAL A 66 -11.04 -0.65 10.57
N GLN A 67 -11.77 0.32 9.99
CA GLN A 67 -13.12 0.67 10.44
C GLN A 67 -14.10 -0.50 10.30
N THR A 68 -13.99 -1.27 9.22
CA THR A 68 -14.79 -2.49 9.02
C THR A 68 -14.50 -3.52 10.11
N ALA A 69 -13.22 -3.70 10.49
CA ALA A 69 -12.86 -4.59 11.58
C ALA A 69 -13.42 -4.11 12.93
N GLU A 70 -13.50 -2.80 13.18
CA GLU A 70 -14.17 -2.23 14.36
C GLU A 70 -15.66 -2.56 14.39
N GLN A 71 -16.36 -2.46 13.27
CA GLN A 71 -17.76 -2.88 13.17
C GLN A 71 -17.94 -4.39 13.43
N ASN A 72 -16.99 -5.21 12.96
CA ASN A 72 -17.01 -6.64 13.20
C ASN A 72 -16.82 -6.97 14.69
N ILE A 73 -16.03 -6.17 15.45
CA ILE A 73 -15.90 -6.29 16.91
C ILE A 73 -17.25 -5.97 17.57
N GLU A 74 -17.90 -4.88 17.19
CA GLU A 74 -19.21 -4.51 17.73
C GLU A 74 -20.28 -5.57 17.39
N ALA A 75 -20.28 -6.10 16.17
CA ALA A 75 -21.17 -7.19 15.78
C ALA A 75 -20.89 -8.48 16.62
N ALA A 76 -19.63 -8.79 16.90
CA ALA A 76 -19.27 -9.92 17.75
C ALA A 76 -19.68 -9.71 19.23
N LYS A 77 -19.57 -8.49 19.75
CA LYS A 77 -20.07 -8.12 21.07
C LYS A 77 -21.60 -8.21 21.15
N GLY A 78 -22.29 -7.78 20.10
CA GLY A 78 -23.76 -7.88 20.00
C GLY A 78 -24.29 -9.32 20.12
N GLN A 79 -23.45 -10.35 19.82
CA GLN A 79 -23.84 -11.75 20.03
C GLN A 79 -24.09 -12.12 21.50
N TRP A 80 -23.70 -11.27 22.46
CA TRP A 80 -24.05 -11.43 23.87
C TRP A 80 -25.48 -10.97 24.21
N GLU A 81 -26.13 -10.24 23.32
CA GLU A 81 -27.49 -9.75 23.49
C GLU A 81 -28.49 -10.80 22.96
N PRO A 82 -29.72 -10.85 23.52
CA PRO A 82 -30.77 -11.68 22.97
C PRO A 82 -31.25 -11.12 21.63
N THR A 83 -31.60 -12.01 20.70
CA THR A 83 -32.38 -11.62 19.51
C THR A 83 -33.85 -11.48 19.83
N LEU A 84 -34.56 -10.60 19.17
CA LEU A 84 -36.00 -10.44 19.24
C LEU A 84 -36.56 -10.34 17.83
N ASP A 85 -37.34 -11.34 17.42
CA ASP A 85 -37.83 -11.48 16.07
C ASP A 85 -39.36 -11.48 16.08
N PHE A 86 -39.99 -10.64 15.26
CA PHE A 86 -41.43 -10.72 14.95
C PHE A 86 -41.59 -11.42 13.60
N GLY A 87 -42.41 -12.49 13.62
CA GLY A 87 -42.71 -13.26 12.44
C GLY A 87 -44.22 -13.35 12.23
N THR A 88 -44.68 -13.33 10.99
CA THR A 88 -46.04 -13.65 10.60
C THR A 88 -46.04 -14.50 9.34
N ALA A 89 -46.89 -15.49 9.29
CA ALA A 89 -47.07 -16.32 8.12
C ALA A 89 -48.57 -16.52 7.85
N HIS A 90 -48.96 -16.41 6.63
CA HIS A 90 -50.36 -16.64 6.17
C HIS A 90 -50.30 -17.65 5.04
N SER A 91 -51.22 -18.64 5.09
CA SER A 91 -51.31 -19.70 4.11
C SER A 91 -52.76 -19.91 3.64
N PHE A 92 -52.90 -20.10 2.36
CA PHE A 92 -54.12 -20.64 1.76
C PHE A 92 -53.83 -22.08 1.31
N SER A 93 -54.73 -22.98 1.69
CA SER A 93 -54.65 -24.38 1.28
C SER A 93 -55.97 -24.83 0.62
N ASN A 94 -55.83 -25.48 -0.52
CA ASN A 94 -56.93 -26.12 -1.21
C ASN A 94 -56.68 -27.65 -1.23
N ALA A 95 -57.63 -28.42 -0.67
CA ALA A 95 -57.57 -29.87 -0.66
C ALA A 95 -58.78 -30.45 -1.42
N PRO A 96 -58.75 -30.47 -2.76
CA PRO A 96 -59.94 -30.79 -3.58
C PRO A 96 -60.47 -32.22 -3.37
N TRP A 97 -59.63 -33.15 -2.90
CA TRP A 97 -59.92 -34.57 -2.67
C TRP A 97 -60.07 -34.91 -1.17
N GLY A 98 -59.97 -33.92 -0.28
CA GLY A 98 -60.10 -34.13 1.18
C GLY A 98 -61.58 -34.24 1.59
N GLU A 99 -61.87 -35.00 2.66
CA GLU A 99 -63.17 -35.00 3.31
C GLU A 99 -63.33 -33.70 4.11
N GLY A 100 -64.39 -32.90 3.83
CA GLY A 100 -64.66 -31.67 4.52
C GLY A 100 -64.51 -30.38 3.67
N LYS A 101 -64.19 -29.23 4.30
CA LYS A 101 -64.04 -27.95 3.58
C LYS A 101 -62.79 -27.92 2.75
N LYS A 102 -62.95 -27.83 1.43
CA LYS A 102 -61.89 -27.90 0.42
C LYS A 102 -60.90 -26.75 0.47
N ASN A 103 -61.28 -25.58 0.97
CA ASN A 103 -60.46 -24.39 1.09
C ASN A 103 -60.29 -24.00 2.54
N SER A 104 -59.06 -23.70 2.92
CA SER A 104 -58.75 -23.14 4.24
C SER A 104 -57.73 -21.98 4.11
N PHE A 105 -57.91 -20.99 4.97
CA PHE A 105 -57.00 -19.88 5.10
C PHE A 105 -56.62 -19.76 6.57
N GLY A 106 -55.30 -19.71 6.84
CA GLY A 106 -54.81 -19.58 8.21
C GLY A 106 -53.55 -18.73 8.27
N GLY A 107 -53.24 -18.28 9.47
CA GLY A 107 -52.03 -17.54 9.69
C GLY A 107 -51.63 -17.51 11.17
N ASN A 108 -50.44 -17.10 11.41
CA ASN A 108 -49.86 -16.94 12.75
C ASN A 108 -49.14 -15.62 12.90
N PHE A 109 -49.02 -15.16 14.12
CA PHE A 109 -48.23 -14.03 14.56
C PHE A 109 -47.38 -14.49 15.74
N ASN A 110 -46.07 -14.33 15.63
CA ASN A 110 -45.12 -14.78 16.66
C ASN A 110 -44.13 -13.67 16.98
N LEU A 111 -43.84 -13.48 18.26
CA LEU A 111 -42.73 -12.71 18.77
C LEU A 111 -41.81 -13.67 19.51
N ASN A 112 -40.60 -13.86 19.04
CA ASN A 112 -39.64 -14.82 19.61
C ASN A 112 -38.39 -14.08 20.07
N ALA A 113 -37.92 -14.43 21.27
CA ALA A 113 -36.63 -14.02 21.78
C ALA A 113 -35.74 -15.25 21.91
N ALA A 114 -34.49 -15.16 21.51
CA ALA A 114 -33.51 -16.22 21.69
C ALA A 114 -32.19 -15.64 22.24
N TRP A 115 -31.62 -16.31 23.20
CA TRP A 115 -30.38 -15.92 23.83
C TRP A 115 -29.50 -17.13 24.09
N SER A 116 -28.27 -17.09 23.59
CA SER A 116 -27.26 -18.09 23.93
C SER A 116 -26.60 -17.70 25.25
N VAL A 117 -26.87 -18.44 26.31
CA VAL A 117 -26.32 -18.19 27.64
C VAL A 117 -24.88 -18.68 27.74
N TYR A 118 -24.61 -19.87 27.18
CA TYR A 118 -23.28 -20.49 27.16
C TYR A 118 -23.05 -21.24 25.84
N ASP A 119 -21.91 -21.03 25.24
CA ASP A 119 -21.52 -21.58 23.94
C ASP A 119 -20.11 -22.20 23.92
N GLY A 120 -19.61 -22.62 25.10
CA GLY A 120 -18.25 -23.15 25.20
C GLY A 120 -17.15 -22.09 25.05
N GLY A 121 -17.49 -20.79 25.13
CA GLY A 121 -16.55 -19.68 24.98
C GLY A 121 -16.29 -19.26 23.54
N VAL A 122 -17.10 -19.71 22.58
CA VAL A 122 -16.98 -19.33 21.14
C VAL A 122 -17.08 -17.82 21.00
N ARG A 123 -18.12 -17.16 21.54
CA ARG A 123 -18.31 -15.71 21.44
C ARG A 123 -17.14 -14.92 22.00
N SER A 124 -16.67 -15.28 23.20
CA SER A 124 -15.52 -14.61 23.83
C SER A 124 -14.24 -14.72 22.99
N ASN A 125 -13.97 -15.89 22.41
CA ASN A 125 -12.80 -16.07 21.55
C ASN A 125 -13.00 -15.42 20.19
N THR A 126 -14.23 -15.32 19.66
CA THR A 126 -14.55 -14.60 18.41
C THR A 126 -14.35 -13.10 18.58
N ILE A 127 -14.72 -12.51 19.72
CA ILE A 127 -14.42 -11.10 20.00
C ILE A 127 -12.91 -10.86 19.95
N ARG A 128 -12.13 -11.67 20.68
CA ARG A 128 -10.66 -11.57 20.69
C ARG A 128 -10.05 -11.75 19.29
N LEU A 129 -10.61 -12.66 18.51
CA LEU A 129 -10.19 -12.90 17.12
C LEU A 129 -10.40 -11.65 16.28
N ASN A 130 -11.55 -10.98 16.39
CA ASN A 130 -11.82 -9.73 15.67
C ASN A 130 -10.97 -8.56 16.20
N GLU A 131 -10.71 -8.48 17.51
CA GLU A 131 -9.78 -7.50 18.07
C GLU A 131 -8.37 -7.68 17.54
N THR A 132 -7.88 -8.91 17.43
CA THR A 132 -6.57 -9.21 16.83
C THR A 132 -6.58 -8.93 15.34
N GLN A 133 -7.69 -9.20 14.62
CA GLN A 133 -7.83 -8.85 13.21
C GLN A 133 -7.74 -7.33 12.97
N ARG A 134 -8.35 -6.54 13.84
CA ARG A 134 -8.21 -5.08 13.78
C ARG A 134 -6.75 -4.64 13.93
N GLN A 135 -5.99 -5.25 14.85
CA GLN A 135 -4.56 -4.96 15.01
C GLN A 135 -3.74 -5.36 13.76
N ILE A 136 -4.07 -6.48 13.12
CA ILE A 136 -3.46 -6.89 11.85
C ILE A 136 -3.73 -5.86 10.75
N ASN A 137 -4.95 -5.33 10.69
CA ASN A 137 -5.31 -4.29 9.72
C ASN A 137 -4.56 -2.96 10.00
N ASP A 138 -4.35 -2.57 11.27
CA ASP A 138 -3.51 -1.42 11.63
C ASP A 138 -2.06 -1.59 11.16
N LEU A 139 -1.50 -2.80 11.29
CA LEU A 139 -0.17 -3.12 10.77
C LEU A 139 -0.12 -3.10 9.23
N ALA A 140 -1.20 -3.50 8.56
CA ALA A 140 -1.31 -3.39 7.11
C ALA A 140 -1.28 -1.93 6.64
N VAL A 141 -1.97 -1.02 7.36
CA VAL A 141 -1.86 0.44 7.13
C VAL A 141 -0.41 0.91 7.27
N THR A 142 0.26 0.49 8.35
CA THR A 142 1.67 0.84 8.59
C THR A 142 2.57 0.33 7.47
N ASN A 143 2.34 -0.90 6.98
CA ASN A 143 3.11 -1.47 5.87
C ASN A 143 2.92 -0.66 4.58
N ILE A 144 1.67 -0.28 4.24
CA ILE A 144 1.39 0.56 3.05
C ILE A 144 2.13 1.89 3.14
N VAL A 145 2.16 2.53 4.31
CA VAL A 145 2.91 3.79 4.50
C VAL A 145 4.40 3.58 4.27
N ARG A 146 4.98 2.46 4.76
CA ARG A 146 6.38 2.10 4.50
C ARG A 146 6.66 1.89 3.02
N ASP A 147 5.77 1.17 2.33
CA ASP A 147 5.90 0.93 0.89
C ASP A 147 5.82 2.24 0.09
N ILE A 148 4.90 3.14 0.44
CA ILE A 148 4.80 4.47 -0.16
C ILE A 148 6.10 5.26 0.02
N LYS A 149 6.67 5.30 1.24
CA LYS A 149 7.95 5.98 1.52
C LYS A 149 9.08 5.48 0.62
N THR A 150 9.23 4.16 0.49
CA THR A 150 10.30 3.55 -0.32
C THR A 150 10.08 3.71 -1.82
N GLN A 151 8.83 3.64 -2.29
CA GLN A 151 8.49 3.90 -3.69
C GLN A 151 8.74 5.35 -4.08
N ILE A 152 8.33 6.31 -3.21
CA ILE A 152 8.61 7.74 -3.43
C ILE A 152 10.12 7.97 -3.44
N LEU A 153 10.88 7.42 -2.49
CA LEU A 153 12.34 7.56 -2.46
C LEU A 153 12.97 7.12 -3.77
N THR A 154 12.65 5.90 -4.20
CA THR A 154 13.22 5.33 -5.43
C THR A 154 12.86 6.16 -6.66
N THR A 155 11.61 6.59 -6.77
CA THR A 155 11.14 7.40 -7.91
C THR A 155 11.72 8.80 -7.87
N TYR A 156 11.82 9.40 -6.70
CA TYR A 156 12.41 10.72 -6.48
C TYR A 156 13.89 10.76 -6.91
N LEU A 157 14.68 9.79 -6.45
CA LEU A 157 16.09 9.67 -6.85
C LEU A 157 16.25 9.37 -8.34
N ASN A 158 15.34 8.59 -8.94
CA ASN A 158 15.33 8.36 -10.39
C ASN A 158 14.99 9.62 -11.20
N ILE A 159 14.14 10.53 -10.65
CA ILE A 159 13.88 11.83 -11.29
C ILE A 159 15.14 12.70 -11.23
N LEU A 160 15.81 12.79 -10.09
CA LEU A 160 17.06 13.53 -9.95
C LEU A 160 18.15 13.00 -10.88
N TYR A 161 18.35 11.67 -10.91
CA TYR A 161 19.24 11.00 -11.86
C TYR A 161 18.92 11.37 -13.31
N SER A 162 17.64 11.31 -13.70
CA SER A 162 17.21 11.64 -15.07
C SER A 162 17.39 13.13 -15.40
N ALA A 163 17.19 14.02 -14.42
CA ALA A 163 17.40 15.46 -14.59
C ALA A 163 18.88 15.79 -14.80
N GLU A 164 19.78 15.21 -14.01
CA GLU A 164 21.24 15.37 -14.19
C GLU A 164 21.69 14.75 -15.54
N SER A 165 21.09 13.62 -15.94
CA SER A 165 21.35 12.97 -17.23
C SER A 165 20.98 13.89 -18.41
N VAL A 166 19.84 14.60 -18.33
CA VAL A 166 19.47 15.63 -19.33
C VAL A 166 20.53 16.72 -19.41
N GLY A 167 21.08 17.17 -18.27
CA GLY A 167 22.17 18.14 -18.24
C GLY A 167 23.43 17.62 -18.96
N ILE A 168 23.83 16.37 -18.72
CA ILE A 168 25.00 15.76 -19.40
C ILE A 168 24.80 15.75 -20.91
N TYR A 169 23.64 15.29 -21.41
CA TYR A 169 23.38 15.24 -22.87
C TYR A 169 23.18 16.62 -23.48
N SER A 170 22.66 17.60 -22.74
CA SER A 170 22.56 18.99 -23.17
C SER A 170 23.96 19.59 -23.45
N ASN A 171 24.87 19.39 -22.47
CA ASN A 171 26.25 19.85 -22.60
C ASN A 171 27.01 19.13 -23.75
N ALA A 172 26.71 17.82 -23.94
CA ALA A 172 27.29 17.06 -25.06
C ALA A 172 26.82 17.58 -26.44
N LEU A 173 25.54 17.87 -26.58
CA LEU A 173 24.98 18.44 -27.80
C LEU A 173 25.54 19.84 -28.09
N GLU A 174 25.72 20.68 -27.04
CA GLU A 174 26.35 22.00 -27.22
C GLU A 174 27.78 21.85 -27.74
N LEU A 175 28.57 20.97 -27.14
CA LEU A 175 29.95 20.68 -27.54
C LEU A 175 30.00 20.16 -28.99
N SER A 176 29.22 19.14 -29.32
CA SER A 176 29.20 18.55 -30.67
C SER A 176 28.66 19.52 -31.72
N THR A 177 27.77 20.45 -31.34
CA THR A 177 27.32 21.53 -32.24
C THR A 177 28.47 22.49 -32.55
N ALA A 178 29.26 22.92 -31.54
CA ALA A 178 30.44 23.75 -31.74
C ALA A 178 31.52 23.04 -32.57
N GLN A 179 31.74 21.75 -32.32
CA GLN A 179 32.67 20.93 -33.11
C GLN A 179 32.22 20.81 -34.59
N THR A 180 30.93 20.61 -34.86
CA THR A 180 30.35 20.51 -36.19
C THR A 180 30.54 21.82 -36.96
N GLU A 181 30.28 22.97 -36.34
CA GLU A 181 30.50 24.27 -36.97
C GLU A 181 31.97 24.50 -37.31
N ARG A 182 32.87 24.13 -36.40
CA ARG A 182 34.31 24.20 -36.69
C ARG A 182 34.72 23.26 -37.82
N ALA A 183 34.22 22.02 -37.84
CA ALA A 183 34.48 21.06 -38.90
C ALA A 183 33.98 21.56 -40.26
N ARG A 184 32.83 22.27 -40.30
CA ARG A 184 32.29 22.92 -41.48
C ARG A 184 33.29 23.95 -42.05
N LEU A 185 33.82 24.83 -41.22
CA LEU A 185 34.80 25.84 -41.63
C LEU A 185 36.13 25.21 -42.12
N LEU A 186 36.57 24.13 -41.49
CA LEU A 186 37.76 23.38 -41.91
C LEU A 186 37.53 22.69 -43.27
N MET A 187 36.36 22.12 -43.48
CA MET A 187 35.99 21.49 -44.77
C MET A 187 35.90 22.52 -45.88
N GLU A 188 35.27 23.67 -45.64
CA GLU A 188 35.19 24.78 -46.64
C GLU A 188 36.56 25.35 -46.99
N SER A 189 37.50 25.36 -46.05
CA SER A 189 38.89 25.76 -46.29
C SER A 189 39.77 24.62 -46.92
N GLY A 190 39.19 23.46 -47.21
CA GLY A 190 39.89 22.32 -47.78
C GLY A 190 40.84 21.56 -46.81
N LYS A 191 40.76 21.85 -45.51
CA LYS A 191 41.61 21.22 -44.48
C LYS A 191 40.99 19.96 -43.89
N LEU A 192 39.69 19.71 -44.10
CA LEU A 192 38.97 18.53 -43.66
C LEU A 192 38.23 17.89 -44.82
N SER A 193 38.17 16.55 -44.85
CA SER A 193 37.41 15.86 -45.90
C SER A 193 35.90 15.95 -45.64
N ARG A 194 35.10 15.79 -46.72
CA ARG A 194 33.61 15.72 -46.58
C ARG A 194 33.16 14.51 -45.80
N VAL A 195 33.92 13.41 -45.82
CA VAL A 195 33.62 12.20 -45.02
C VAL A 195 33.79 12.50 -43.52
N ASP A 196 34.89 13.13 -43.15
CA ASP A 196 35.17 13.51 -41.78
C ASP A 196 34.15 14.49 -41.19
N TYR A 197 33.76 15.49 -42.03
CA TYR A 197 32.67 16.41 -41.65
C TYR A 197 31.36 15.65 -41.41
N ALA A 198 30.98 14.74 -42.29
CA ALA A 198 29.75 13.96 -42.17
C ALA A 198 29.75 13.06 -40.89
N GLN A 199 30.91 12.55 -40.45
CA GLN A 199 31.03 11.79 -39.21
C GLN A 199 30.77 12.68 -37.98
N ILE A 200 31.32 13.89 -37.95
CA ILE A 200 31.12 14.85 -36.84
C ILE A 200 29.66 15.33 -36.82
N GLU A 201 29.09 15.58 -37.99
CA GLU A 201 27.66 15.93 -38.09
C GLU A 201 26.74 14.80 -37.61
N ALA A 202 27.05 13.54 -37.95
CA ALA A 202 26.31 12.38 -37.46
C ALA A 202 26.38 12.26 -35.91
N GLN A 203 27.54 12.57 -35.29
CA GLN A 203 27.66 12.61 -33.83
C GLN A 203 26.75 13.67 -33.21
N ARG A 204 26.70 14.88 -33.77
CA ARG A 204 25.78 15.93 -33.29
C ARG A 204 24.32 15.46 -33.29
N GLU A 205 23.88 14.80 -34.37
CA GLU A 205 22.50 14.28 -34.43
C GLU A 205 22.29 13.12 -33.47
N GLN A 206 23.32 12.30 -33.22
CA GLN A 206 23.27 11.28 -32.16
C GLN A 206 23.10 11.90 -30.75
N ASP A 207 23.84 12.97 -30.46
CA ASP A 207 23.72 13.67 -29.19
C ASP A 207 22.36 14.34 -29.04
N ARG A 208 21.80 14.90 -30.14
CA ARG A 208 20.41 15.41 -30.16
C ARG A 208 19.37 14.33 -29.85
N TYR A 209 19.54 13.15 -30.46
CA TYR A 209 18.68 11.99 -30.18
C TYR A 209 18.79 11.57 -28.72
N ASN A 210 20.00 11.49 -28.20
CA ASN A 210 20.24 11.12 -26.82
C ASN A 210 19.60 12.12 -25.83
N LEU A 211 19.71 13.42 -26.10
CA LEU A 211 19.06 14.47 -25.30
C LEU A 211 17.53 14.31 -25.34
N THR A 212 16.94 14.11 -26.50
CA THR A 212 15.49 13.90 -26.65
C THR A 212 15.03 12.67 -25.87
N ASN A 213 15.81 11.59 -25.92
CA ASN A 213 15.52 10.37 -25.18
C ASN A 213 15.60 10.60 -23.65
N ALA A 214 16.64 11.29 -23.16
CA ALA A 214 16.79 11.64 -21.75
C ALA A 214 15.64 12.51 -21.24
N GLN A 215 15.21 13.51 -22.03
CA GLN A 215 14.03 14.34 -21.70
C GLN A 215 12.74 13.51 -21.62
N SER A 216 12.57 12.55 -22.53
CA SER A 216 11.42 11.64 -22.51
C SER A 216 11.45 10.71 -21.28
N GLN A 217 12.63 10.22 -20.89
CA GLN A 217 12.80 9.43 -19.69
C GLN A 217 12.48 10.26 -18.43
N LEU A 218 12.97 11.48 -18.32
CA LEU A 218 12.64 12.38 -17.20
C LEU A 218 11.13 12.61 -17.11
N ALA A 219 10.46 12.86 -18.23
CA ALA A 219 9.01 13.02 -18.27
C ALA A 219 8.28 11.75 -17.78
N THR A 220 8.77 10.57 -18.15
CA THR A 220 8.23 9.28 -17.71
C THR A 220 8.42 9.10 -16.22
N ARG A 221 9.59 9.41 -15.63
CA ARG A 221 9.84 9.33 -14.19
C ARG A 221 8.96 10.30 -13.40
N LYS A 222 8.76 11.52 -13.90
CA LYS A 222 7.81 12.47 -13.31
C LYS A 222 6.37 11.93 -13.34
N LEU A 223 5.97 11.25 -14.44
CA LEU A 223 4.66 10.59 -14.52
C LEU A 223 4.52 9.43 -13.51
N GLU A 224 5.59 8.65 -13.28
CA GLU A 224 5.59 7.61 -12.24
C GLU A 224 5.34 8.20 -10.84
N LEU A 225 6.00 9.32 -10.50
CA LEU A 225 5.76 10.02 -9.23
C LEU A 225 4.32 10.54 -9.14
N LYS A 226 3.80 11.16 -10.20
CA LYS A 226 2.40 11.61 -10.27
C LYS A 226 1.42 10.46 -10.00
N LYS A 227 1.70 9.27 -10.52
CA LYS A 227 0.88 8.08 -10.28
C LYS A 227 0.90 7.65 -8.81
N ILE A 228 2.06 7.68 -8.14
CA ILE A 228 2.19 7.36 -6.72
C ILE A 228 1.42 8.38 -5.87
N LEU A 229 1.55 9.67 -6.22
CA LEU A 229 0.86 10.78 -5.56
C LEU A 229 -0.61 10.90 -5.96
N GLN A 230 -1.05 10.17 -7.00
CA GLN A 230 -2.42 10.22 -7.55
C GLN A 230 -2.83 11.62 -8.02
N LEU A 231 -1.88 12.38 -8.57
CA LEU A 231 -2.13 13.69 -9.14
C LEU A 231 -2.92 13.58 -10.46
N GLY A 232 -3.78 14.56 -10.72
CA GLY A 232 -4.65 14.63 -11.89
C GLY A 232 -3.91 14.85 -13.22
N LEU A 233 -4.66 14.73 -14.32
CA LEU A 233 -4.18 15.11 -15.65
C LEU A 233 -3.91 16.62 -15.69
N GLY A 234 -2.77 17.01 -16.28
CA GLY A 234 -2.40 18.41 -16.46
C GLY A 234 -1.66 19.05 -15.29
N GLU A 235 -1.62 18.42 -14.11
CA GLU A 235 -0.77 18.89 -13.02
C GLU A 235 0.70 18.62 -13.35
N ASN A 236 1.53 19.67 -13.33
CA ASN A 236 2.97 19.52 -13.50
C ASN A 236 3.63 19.36 -12.14
N ILE A 237 4.60 18.46 -12.05
CA ILE A 237 5.40 18.23 -10.84
C ILE A 237 6.87 18.37 -11.17
N ASP A 238 7.60 19.00 -10.29
CA ASP A 238 9.05 19.00 -10.26
C ASP A 238 9.54 18.64 -8.86
N VAL A 239 10.77 18.15 -8.73
CA VAL A 239 11.35 17.75 -7.46
C VAL A 239 12.49 18.68 -7.07
N ALA A 240 12.59 18.95 -5.77
CA ALA A 240 13.67 19.76 -5.24
C ALA A 240 15.01 19.04 -5.40
N PRO A 241 16.09 19.71 -5.81
CA PRO A 241 17.41 19.13 -5.78
C PRO A 241 17.79 18.77 -4.34
N VAL A 242 18.53 17.67 -4.19
CA VAL A 242 19.00 17.21 -2.88
C VAL A 242 20.50 17.49 -2.81
N ASP A 243 20.95 18.05 -1.68
CA ASP A 243 22.38 18.18 -1.40
C ASP A 243 22.95 16.80 -1.04
N ILE A 244 23.51 16.15 -2.06
CA ILE A 244 23.99 14.77 -1.97
C ILE A 244 25.33 14.70 -1.24
N ASP A 245 26.12 15.76 -1.27
CA ASP A 245 27.44 15.81 -0.65
C ASP A 245 27.34 15.82 0.89
N SER A 246 26.20 16.27 1.43
CA SER A 246 25.89 16.24 2.86
C SER A 246 25.48 14.87 3.41
N LEU A 247 25.22 13.87 2.55
CA LEU A 247 24.66 12.56 2.93
C LEU A 247 25.66 11.58 3.58
N GLY A 248 26.89 11.98 3.84
CA GLY A 248 27.87 11.10 4.49
C GLY A 248 28.24 9.87 3.66
N PHE A 249 28.27 10.01 2.34
CA PHE A 249 28.47 8.97 1.34
C PHE A 249 29.65 8.02 1.61
N PHE A 250 30.69 8.51 2.28
CA PHE A 250 31.93 7.78 2.58
C PHE A 250 32.00 7.25 4.03
N GLY A 251 30.94 7.38 4.81
CA GLY A 251 30.88 6.86 6.18
C GLY A 251 30.92 5.33 6.23
N ASP A 252 31.31 4.77 7.38
CA ASP A 252 31.24 3.33 7.59
C ASP A 252 29.80 2.85 7.66
N LEU A 253 29.51 1.72 7.00
CA LEU A 253 28.21 1.08 7.11
C LEU A 253 28.04 0.51 8.53
N PRO A 254 26.84 0.67 9.12
CA PRO A 254 26.57 0.03 10.41
C PRO A 254 26.66 -1.50 10.30
N PRO A 255 26.83 -2.23 11.41
CA PRO A 255 26.88 -3.69 11.38
C PRO A 255 25.58 -4.28 10.84
N MET A 256 25.67 -5.20 9.86
CA MET A 256 24.51 -5.81 9.20
C MET A 256 23.60 -6.56 10.18
N ALA A 257 24.20 -7.30 11.14
CA ALA A 257 23.45 -8.04 12.16
C ALA A 257 22.58 -7.11 13.03
N GLU A 258 23.14 -5.97 13.48
CA GLU A 258 22.39 -4.96 14.24
C GLU A 258 21.24 -4.37 13.43
N THR A 259 21.48 -4.13 12.14
CA THR A 259 20.42 -3.64 11.22
C THR A 259 19.31 -4.65 11.05
N TYR A 260 19.63 -5.94 10.95
CA TYR A 260 18.63 -7.00 10.89
C TYR A 260 17.80 -7.08 12.18
N ASP A 261 18.44 -7.04 13.36
CA ASP A 261 17.72 -7.11 14.64
C ASP A 261 16.75 -5.93 14.81
N LEU A 262 17.20 -4.72 14.44
CA LEU A 262 16.33 -3.53 14.46
C LEU A 262 15.17 -3.65 13.45
N ALA A 263 15.50 -4.07 12.22
CA ALA A 263 14.51 -4.22 11.15
C ALA A 263 13.45 -5.27 11.49
N ALA A 264 13.85 -6.41 12.05
CA ALA A 264 12.93 -7.47 12.46
C ALA A 264 11.95 -6.99 13.55
N GLY A 265 12.43 -6.16 14.49
CA GLY A 265 11.59 -5.55 15.51
C GLY A 265 10.59 -4.51 14.97
N LEU A 266 10.94 -3.85 13.86
CA LEU A 266 10.15 -2.79 13.24
C LEU A 266 9.30 -3.26 12.04
N ASP A 267 9.45 -4.51 11.59
CA ASP A 267 8.76 -5.02 10.42
C ASP A 267 7.27 -5.31 10.69
N PRO A 268 6.33 -4.56 10.08
CA PRO A 268 4.91 -4.74 10.34
C PRO A 268 4.39 -6.10 9.88
N GLN A 269 5.04 -6.74 8.89
CA GLN A 269 4.62 -8.04 8.38
C GLN A 269 4.98 -9.14 9.37
N LEU A 270 6.17 -9.11 10.01
CA LEU A 270 6.53 -10.04 11.09
C LEU A 270 5.61 -9.88 12.30
N GLN A 271 5.31 -8.64 12.70
CA GLN A 271 4.35 -8.36 13.77
C GLN A 271 2.94 -8.87 13.42
N SER A 272 2.51 -8.70 12.18
CA SER A 272 1.23 -9.23 11.70
C SER A 272 1.18 -10.77 11.75
N LEU A 273 2.25 -11.45 11.35
CA LEU A 273 2.35 -12.91 11.41
C LEU A 273 2.33 -13.42 12.86
N ALA A 274 2.95 -12.73 13.81
CA ALA A 274 2.87 -13.06 15.23
C ALA A 274 1.43 -12.92 15.77
N LEU A 275 0.69 -11.91 15.33
CA LEU A 275 -0.75 -11.78 15.65
C LEU A 275 -1.59 -12.88 14.99
N GLN A 276 -1.28 -13.28 13.75
CA GLN A 276 -1.94 -14.40 13.06
C GLN A 276 -1.67 -15.73 13.76
N GLU A 277 -0.48 -15.93 14.32
CA GLU A 277 -0.21 -17.09 15.17
C GLU A 277 -1.12 -17.09 16.41
N SER A 278 -1.26 -15.95 17.08
CA SER A 278 -2.21 -15.77 18.19
C SER A 278 -3.66 -16.04 17.79
N GLN A 279 -4.09 -15.56 16.59
CA GLN A 279 -5.41 -15.90 16.04
C GLN A 279 -5.59 -17.40 15.83
N SER A 280 -4.54 -18.08 15.37
CA SER A 280 -4.57 -19.54 15.17
C SER A 280 -4.81 -20.27 16.51
N ASP A 281 -4.25 -19.79 17.63
CA ASP A 281 -4.54 -20.33 18.96
C ASP A 281 -6.00 -20.10 19.39
N LEU A 282 -6.57 -18.94 19.06
CA LEU A 282 -8.00 -18.66 19.28
C LEU A 282 -8.89 -19.58 18.41
N ASN A 283 -8.55 -19.79 17.16
CA ASN A 283 -9.25 -20.69 16.26
C ASN A 283 -9.22 -22.14 16.76
N ILE A 284 -8.10 -22.59 17.33
CA ILE A 284 -8.01 -23.91 17.99
C ILE A 284 -8.96 -23.99 19.21
N LYS A 285 -9.08 -22.92 20.01
CA LYS A 285 -10.01 -22.87 21.15
C LYS A 285 -11.47 -22.90 20.67
N ILE A 286 -11.81 -22.13 19.64
CA ILE A 286 -13.13 -22.12 19.00
C ILE A 286 -13.48 -23.52 18.46
N ALA A 287 -12.53 -24.15 17.74
CA ALA A 287 -12.74 -25.51 17.23
C ALA A 287 -12.95 -26.54 18.35
N LYS A 288 -12.23 -26.42 19.48
CA LYS A 288 -12.42 -27.29 20.66
C LYS A 288 -13.76 -27.09 21.35
N ALA A 289 -14.34 -25.89 21.29
CA ALA A 289 -15.64 -25.58 21.87
C ALA A 289 -16.78 -26.42 21.27
N GLY A 290 -16.60 -26.98 20.06
CA GLY A 290 -17.56 -27.91 19.48
C GLY A 290 -17.79 -29.21 20.26
N ARG A 291 -17.03 -29.46 21.34
CA ARG A 291 -17.26 -30.57 22.31
C ARG A 291 -17.88 -30.11 23.61
N LEU A 292 -18.02 -28.82 23.81
CA LEU A 292 -18.59 -28.25 25.03
C LEU A 292 -20.11 -28.14 24.89
N PRO A 293 -20.85 -28.12 26.01
CA PRO A 293 -22.29 -27.90 25.98
C PRO A 293 -22.61 -26.49 25.42
N ASN A 294 -23.77 -26.40 24.79
CA ASN A 294 -24.40 -25.13 24.41
C ASN A 294 -25.69 -24.99 25.24
N ILE A 295 -25.88 -23.86 25.90
CA ILE A 295 -27.06 -23.55 26.70
C ILE A 295 -27.76 -22.35 26.06
N GLY A 296 -29.00 -22.55 25.64
CA GLY A 296 -29.86 -21.51 25.04
C GLY A 296 -31.10 -21.27 25.91
N LEU A 297 -31.52 -20.01 25.94
CA LEU A 297 -32.79 -19.57 26.51
C LEU A 297 -33.65 -19.04 25.36
N THR A 298 -34.91 -19.48 25.34
CA THR A 298 -35.89 -19.01 24.34
C THR A 298 -37.14 -18.53 25.08
N ALA A 299 -37.73 -17.48 24.60
CA ALA A 299 -39.04 -17.00 25.03
C ALA A 299 -39.87 -16.63 23.82
N GLY A 300 -41.14 -16.92 23.83
CA GLY A 300 -42.00 -16.59 22.73
C GLY A 300 -43.45 -16.33 23.18
N VAL A 301 -44.09 -15.44 22.42
CA VAL A 301 -45.52 -15.24 22.53
C VAL A 301 -46.10 -15.31 21.09
N GLY A 302 -47.15 -16.06 20.91
CA GLY A 302 -47.73 -16.24 19.59
C GLY A 302 -49.24 -16.46 19.61
N THR A 303 -49.84 -16.21 18.48
CA THR A 303 -51.26 -16.49 18.26
C THR A 303 -51.50 -16.92 16.81
N SER A 304 -52.64 -17.60 16.59
CA SER A 304 -52.98 -18.08 15.25
C SER A 304 -54.48 -17.98 14.97
N TYR A 305 -54.84 -18.02 13.72
CA TYR A 305 -56.22 -18.11 13.26
C TYR A 305 -56.35 -19.08 12.09
N PHE A 306 -57.56 -19.58 11.93
CA PHE A 306 -57.91 -20.52 10.85
C PHE A 306 -59.31 -20.26 10.34
N VAL A 307 -59.51 -20.18 9.03
CA VAL A 307 -60.78 -20.00 8.37
C VAL A 307 -61.08 -21.24 7.50
N PRO A 308 -62.22 -21.90 7.66
CA PRO A 308 -63.37 -21.50 8.46
C PRO A 308 -63.33 -22.03 9.89
N GLY A 309 -62.99 -21.22 10.85
CA GLY A 309 -62.88 -21.61 12.27
C GLY A 309 -63.64 -20.75 13.27
N GLY A 310 -64.41 -19.75 12.79
CA GLY A 310 -65.18 -18.85 13.66
C GLY A 310 -64.68 -17.40 13.63
N ASN A 311 -65.07 -16.61 14.64
CA ASN A 311 -64.71 -15.18 14.70
C ASN A 311 -63.21 -14.97 14.87
N PHE A 312 -62.62 -14.17 13.99
CA PHE A 312 -61.15 -13.92 13.94
C PHE A 312 -60.59 -13.42 15.29
N GLY A 313 -61.23 -12.40 15.88
CA GLY A 313 -60.77 -11.84 17.15
C GLY A 313 -60.81 -12.83 18.32
N THR A 314 -61.84 -13.72 18.35
CA THR A 314 -61.97 -14.79 19.36
C THR A 314 -60.87 -15.83 19.14
N GLN A 315 -60.54 -16.19 17.91
CA GLN A 315 -59.47 -17.14 17.61
C GLN A 315 -58.13 -16.61 18.07
N LEU A 316 -57.79 -15.36 17.73
CA LEU A 316 -56.52 -14.74 18.13
C LEU A 316 -56.36 -14.70 19.65
N ARG A 317 -57.43 -14.39 20.36
CA ARG A 317 -57.39 -14.36 21.84
C ARG A 317 -57.28 -15.75 22.45
N ASN A 318 -57.97 -16.74 21.92
CA ASN A 318 -58.00 -18.10 22.46
C ASN A 318 -56.75 -18.89 22.09
N ALA A 319 -56.06 -18.53 20.96
CA ALA A 319 -54.83 -19.13 20.49
C ALA A 319 -53.58 -18.38 21.02
N LEU A 320 -53.75 -17.30 21.82
CA LEU A 320 -52.61 -16.61 22.42
C LEU A 320 -51.96 -17.55 23.44
N GLY A 321 -50.68 -17.81 23.16
CA GLY A 321 -49.84 -18.66 24.03
C GLY A 321 -48.49 -18.02 24.26
N GLU A 322 -47.94 -18.29 25.46
CA GLU A 322 -46.62 -17.87 25.87
C GLU A 322 -45.79 -19.10 26.22
N GLN A 323 -44.52 -19.06 25.82
CA GLN A 323 -43.60 -20.13 26.19
C GLN A 323 -42.23 -19.56 26.59
N ILE A 324 -41.60 -20.19 27.60
CA ILE A 324 -40.22 -19.98 27.99
C ILE A 324 -39.56 -21.35 28.00
N GLY A 325 -38.41 -21.46 27.40
CA GLY A 325 -37.67 -22.70 27.29
C GLY A 325 -36.18 -22.52 27.58
N ILE A 326 -35.57 -23.49 28.21
CA ILE A 326 -34.12 -23.64 28.32
C ILE A 326 -33.72 -24.89 27.55
N SER A 327 -32.69 -24.78 26.73
CA SER A 327 -32.14 -25.90 25.96
C SER A 327 -30.68 -26.12 26.36
N LEU A 328 -30.31 -27.37 26.53
CA LEU A 328 -28.94 -27.85 26.75
C LEU A 328 -28.63 -28.84 25.61
N SER A 329 -27.63 -28.53 24.80
CA SER A 329 -27.14 -29.40 23.73
C SER A 329 -25.68 -29.75 23.99
N LEU A 330 -25.41 -31.06 24.11
CA LEU A 330 -24.04 -31.57 24.27
C LEU A 330 -23.79 -32.65 23.20
N PRO A 331 -22.86 -32.40 22.26
CA PRO A 331 -22.52 -33.39 21.26
C PRO A 331 -21.74 -34.56 21.86
N ILE A 332 -22.33 -35.75 21.92
CA ILE A 332 -21.67 -36.98 22.41
C ILE A 332 -20.85 -37.62 21.29
N PHE A 333 -21.39 -37.66 20.10
CA PHE A 333 -20.73 -38.16 18.89
C PHE A 333 -21.06 -37.28 17.70
N ASP A 334 -20.04 -36.65 17.12
CA ASP A 334 -20.15 -35.67 16.05
C ASP A 334 -19.51 -36.12 14.70
N GLN A 335 -19.42 -37.46 14.48
CA GLN A 335 -18.82 -38.01 13.27
C GLN A 335 -17.40 -37.49 13.00
N ARG A 336 -16.61 -37.26 14.04
CA ARG A 336 -15.25 -36.68 14.01
C ARG A 336 -15.17 -35.21 13.56
N LYS A 337 -16.27 -34.49 13.40
CA LYS A 337 -16.31 -33.09 12.93
C LYS A 337 -15.37 -32.21 13.75
N THR A 338 -15.51 -32.20 15.07
CA THR A 338 -14.66 -31.40 15.97
C THR A 338 -13.20 -31.86 15.95
N LYS A 339 -12.95 -33.19 15.95
CA LYS A 339 -11.58 -33.71 15.85
C LYS A 339 -10.86 -33.22 14.62
N THR A 340 -11.55 -33.23 13.46
CA THR A 340 -11.02 -32.78 12.19
C THR A 340 -10.84 -31.27 12.17
N ALA A 341 -11.79 -30.48 12.71
CA ALA A 341 -11.68 -29.05 12.81
C ALA A 341 -10.47 -28.62 13.65
N VAL A 342 -10.24 -29.27 14.81
CA VAL A 342 -9.06 -29.01 15.66
C VAL A 342 -7.76 -29.40 14.94
N ALA A 343 -7.76 -30.52 14.19
CA ALA A 343 -6.59 -30.93 13.42
C ALA A 343 -6.25 -29.91 12.32
N LYS A 344 -7.26 -29.43 11.58
CA LYS A 344 -7.09 -28.37 10.57
C LYS A 344 -6.54 -27.08 11.18
N ALA A 345 -7.16 -26.58 12.25
CA ALA A 345 -6.70 -25.37 12.92
C ALA A 345 -5.25 -25.47 13.44
N LYS A 346 -4.79 -26.68 13.82
CA LYS A 346 -3.38 -26.89 14.17
C LYS A 346 -2.45 -26.85 12.95
N LEU A 347 -2.89 -27.38 11.81
CA LEU A 347 -2.13 -27.29 10.57
C LEU A 347 -2.05 -25.85 10.07
N ASP A 348 -3.15 -25.09 10.19
CA ASP A 348 -3.17 -23.66 9.88
C ASP A 348 -2.16 -22.89 10.75
N LYS A 349 -2.08 -23.19 12.05
CA LYS A 349 -1.04 -22.60 12.94
C LYS A 349 0.38 -22.96 12.47
N GLN A 350 0.63 -24.20 12.06
CA GLN A 350 1.94 -24.60 11.52
C GLN A 350 2.26 -23.85 10.23
N SER A 351 1.26 -23.63 9.36
CA SER A 351 1.42 -22.86 8.14
C SER A 351 1.84 -21.42 8.43
N VAL A 352 1.22 -20.76 9.43
CA VAL A 352 1.61 -19.41 9.85
C VAL A 352 3.05 -19.38 10.36
N GLY A 353 3.47 -20.39 11.14
CA GLY A 353 4.85 -20.51 11.60
C GLY A 353 5.87 -20.63 10.45
N LEU A 354 5.52 -21.37 9.38
CA LEU A 354 6.36 -21.44 8.17
C LEU A 354 6.42 -20.10 7.45
N SER A 355 5.29 -19.40 7.32
CA SER A 355 5.25 -18.07 6.70
C SER A 355 6.08 -17.04 7.49
N MET A 356 6.12 -17.18 8.83
CA MET A 356 6.98 -16.34 9.68
C MET A 356 8.47 -16.59 9.38
N SER A 357 8.88 -17.87 9.31
CA SER A 357 10.27 -18.22 8.98
C SER A 357 10.66 -17.79 7.56
N GLU A 358 9.73 -17.87 6.61
CA GLU A 358 9.93 -17.38 5.24
C GLU A 358 10.13 -15.86 5.23
N ARG A 359 9.32 -15.12 6.00
CA ARG A 359 9.46 -13.66 6.09
C ARG A 359 10.77 -13.23 6.77
N GLU A 360 11.21 -13.92 7.81
CA GLU A 360 12.51 -13.69 8.45
C GLU A 360 13.67 -13.87 7.46
N LEU A 361 13.61 -14.93 6.66
CA LEU A 361 14.61 -15.19 5.63
C LEU A 361 14.59 -14.12 4.53
N ASP A 362 13.40 -13.75 4.02
CA ASP A 362 13.22 -12.71 3.01
C ASP A 362 13.76 -11.35 3.50
N LEU A 363 13.45 -10.98 4.75
CA LEU A 363 13.97 -9.75 5.36
C LEU A 363 15.50 -9.78 5.46
N SER A 364 16.08 -10.92 5.90
CA SER A 364 17.51 -11.10 5.97
C SER A 364 18.19 -10.94 4.61
N GLN A 365 17.68 -11.61 3.58
CA GLN A 365 18.19 -11.52 2.20
C GLN A 365 18.03 -10.12 1.61
N THR A 366 16.92 -9.44 1.92
CA THR A 366 16.70 -8.06 1.47
C THR A 366 17.74 -7.11 2.08
N ILE A 367 18.00 -7.23 3.38
CA ILE A 367 19.01 -6.41 4.05
C ILE A 367 20.40 -6.71 3.49
N GLU A 368 20.76 -7.99 3.35
CA GLU A 368 22.04 -8.40 2.73
C GLU A 368 22.21 -7.81 1.33
N SER A 369 21.15 -7.86 0.51
CA SER A 369 21.15 -7.26 -0.83
C SER A 369 21.44 -5.75 -0.79
N TRP A 370 20.86 -5.02 0.16
CA TRP A 370 21.14 -3.58 0.29
C TRP A 370 22.57 -3.30 0.75
N TYR A 371 23.14 -4.12 1.63
CA TYR A 371 24.55 -4.00 2.01
C TYR A 371 25.51 -4.31 0.85
N LEU A 372 25.22 -5.34 0.06
CA LEU A 372 25.97 -5.63 -1.16
C LEU A 372 25.88 -4.47 -2.16
N ASN A 373 24.67 -3.96 -2.41
CA ASN A 373 24.45 -2.83 -3.30
C ASN A 373 25.18 -1.56 -2.80
N ALA A 374 25.19 -1.27 -1.51
CA ALA A 374 25.89 -0.13 -0.95
C ALA A 374 27.40 -0.25 -1.14
N THR A 375 27.97 -1.42 -0.85
CA THR A 375 29.42 -1.67 -1.00
C THR A 375 29.84 -1.64 -2.47
N GLU A 376 29.08 -2.29 -3.34
CA GLU A 376 29.34 -2.33 -4.78
C GLU A 376 29.23 -0.94 -5.41
N SER A 377 28.13 -0.21 -5.14
CA SER A 377 27.89 1.10 -5.72
C SER A 377 28.93 2.13 -5.27
N ARG A 378 29.34 2.06 -4.00
CA ARG A 378 30.43 2.90 -3.48
C ARG A 378 31.74 2.64 -4.22
N SER A 379 32.12 1.36 -4.39
CA SER A 379 33.34 0.97 -5.11
C SER A 379 33.29 1.39 -6.57
N LYS A 380 32.13 1.21 -7.21
CA LYS A 380 31.90 1.65 -8.59
C LYS A 380 31.98 3.18 -8.72
N TYR A 381 31.42 3.92 -7.75
CA TYR A 381 31.47 5.38 -7.77
C TYR A 381 32.91 5.90 -7.73
N ILE A 382 33.75 5.39 -6.80
CA ILE A 382 35.16 5.80 -6.68
C ILE A 382 35.94 5.51 -8.00
N ALA A 383 35.71 4.34 -8.60
CA ALA A 383 36.37 3.96 -9.84
C ALA A 383 35.86 4.80 -11.04
N ALA A 384 34.55 5.02 -11.13
CA ALA A 384 33.92 5.80 -12.19
C ALA A 384 34.31 7.29 -12.11
N GLU A 385 34.39 7.87 -10.92
CA GLU A 385 34.86 9.24 -10.71
C GLU A 385 36.29 9.44 -11.21
N SER A 386 37.21 8.51 -10.87
CA SER A 386 38.59 8.54 -11.39
C SER A 386 38.62 8.38 -12.91
N GLN A 387 37.77 7.50 -13.46
CA GLN A 387 37.62 7.33 -14.91
C GLN A 387 37.09 8.60 -15.57
N GLU A 388 36.10 9.27 -14.99
CA GLU A 388 35.52 10.51 -15.50
C GLU A 388 36.56 11.63 -15.53
N GLN A 389 37.34 11.81 -14.45
CA GLN A 389 38.40 12.81 -14.40
C GLN A 389 39.44 12.59 -15.51
N SER A 390 39.84 11.33 -15.72
CA SER A 390 40.83 10.96 -16.76
C SER A 390 40.24 11.15 -18.18
N ALA A 391 38.97 10.76 -18.38
CA ALA A 391 38.27 10.91 -19.64
C ALA A 391 38.01 12.40 -19.99
N ALA A 392 37.68 13.22 -18.96
CA ALA A 392 37.51 14.66 -19.13
C ALA A 392 38.79 15.34 -19.59
N LEU A 393 39.92 15.07 -18.94
CA LEU A 393 41.21 15.61 -19.32
C LEU A 393 41.61 15.13 -20.76
N SER A 394 41.41 13.82 -21.05
CA SER A 394 41.67 13.28 -22.38
C SER A 394 40.86 13.96 -23.46
N ASN A 395 39.56 14.12 -23.20
CA ASN A 395 38.66 14.79 -24.17
C ASN A 395 39.02 16.26 -24.36
N GLU A 396 39.41 16.99 -23.31
CA GLU A 396 39.87 18.36 -23.40
C GLU A 396 41.13 18.47 -24.32
N LEU A 397 42.16 17.69 -24.02
CA LEU A 397 43.41 17.69 -24.80
C LEU A 397 43.20 17.25 -26.26
N ILE A 398 42.33 16.29 -26.55
CA ILE A 398 42.01 15.84 -27.88
C ILE A 398 41.22 16.93 -28.64
N ASN A 399 40.29 17.64 -27.99
CA ASN A 399 39.61 18.78 -28.58
C ASN A 399 40.58 19.89 -29.00
N GLU A 400 41.56 20.21 -28.14
CA GLU A 400 42.61 21.19 -28.47
C GLU A 400 43.44 20.74 -29.65
N LYS A 401 43.90 19.48 -29.68
CA LYS A 401 44.63 18.93 -30.81
C LYS A 401 43.84 18.92 -32.14
N PHE A 402 42.56 18.56 -32.07
CA PHE A 402 41.65 18.62 -33.20
C PHE A 402 41.50 20.06 -33.71
N ALA A 403 41.47 21.04 -32.82
CA ALA A 403 41.39 22.43 -33.16
C ALA A 403 42.53 22.94 -34.03
N ILE A 404 43.73 22.37 -33.90
CA ILE A 404 44.92 22.68 -34.69
C ILE A 404 45.24 21.65 -35.78
N GLY A 405 44.35 20.65 -36.00
CA GLY A 405 44.44 19.66 -37.03
C GLY A 405 45.45 18.53 -36.79
N LEU A 406 45.80 18.27 -35.52
CA LEU A 406 46.82 17.25 -35.15
C LEU A 406 46.20 15.85 -34.88
N VAL A 407 44.86 15.72 -34.78
CA VAL A 407 44.15 14.47 -34.58
C VAL A 407 43.02 14.33 -35.58
N ASN A 408 42.64 13.10 -35.87
CA ASN A 408 41.55 12.79 -36.77
C ASN A 408 40.18 12.81 -36.06
N PRO A 409 39.05 12.90 -36.78
CA PRO A 409 37.72 12.89 -36.20
C PRO A 409 37.38 11.64 -35.39
N VAL A 410 37.93 10.47 -35.70
CA VAL A 410 37.68 9.22 -34.97
C VAL A 410 38.21 9.30 -33.56
N GLU A 411 39.40 9.87 -33.37
CA GLU A 411 39.96 10.08 -32.01
C GLU A 411 39.12 11.07 -31.22
N LEU A 412 38.66 12.17 -31.88
CA LEU A 412 37.78 13.15 -31.26
C LEU A 412 36.48 12.51 -30.77
N LEU A 413 35.78 11.76 -31.65
CA LEU A 413 34.51 11.11 -31.34
C LEU A 413 34.67 10.01 -30.29
N THR A 414 35.80 9.27 -30.30
CA THR A 414 36.11 8.26 -29.30
C THR A 414 36.28 8.90 -27.92
N ALA A 415 37.03 9.99 -27.82
CA ALA A 415 37.21 10.71 -26.56
C ALA A 415 35.90 11.31 -26.01
N HIS A 416 35.07 11.87 -26.92
CA HIS A 416 33.74 12.37 -26.60
C HIS A 416 32.84 11.27 -26.02
N ASN A 417 32.72 10.14 -26.68
CA ASN A 417 31.89 9.02 -26.21
C ASN A 417 32.43 8.42 -24.90
N ASN A 418 33.74 8.26 -24.73
CA ASN A 418 34.34 7.79 -23.50
C ASN A 418 34.03 8.72 -22.30
N LEU A 419 34.02 10.03 -22.54
CA LEU A 419 33.65 10.99 -21.49
C LEU A 419 32.15 10.88 -21.13
N LEU A 420 31.27 10.74 -22.13
CA LEU A 420 29.84 10.55 -21.88
C LEU A 420 29.57 9.28 -21.08
N ASP A 421 30.18 8.16 -21.48
CA ASP A 421 30.03 6.87 -20.79
C ASP A 421 30.55 6.95 -19.34
N ALA A 422 31.71 7.61 -19.15
CA ALA A 422 32.26 7.81 -17.81
C ALA A 422 31.33 8.65 -16.92
N ARG A 423 30.79 9.78 -17.42
CA ARG A 423 29.84 10.63 -16.69
C ARG A 423 28.57 9.89 -16.32
N HIS A 424 28.01 9.10 -17.23
CA HIS A 424 26.84 8.29 -16.93
C HIS A 424 27.12 7.20 -15.90
N SER A 425 28.31 6.58 -15.96
CA SER A 425 28.72 5.57 -14.98
C SER A 425 28.87 6.17 -13.59
N THR A 426 29.49 7.34 -13.47
CA THR A 426 29.62 8.09 -12.19
C THR A 426 28.25 8.46 -11.65
N LEU A 427 27.38 9.03 -12.49
CA LEU A 427 26.04 9.43 -12.12
C LEU A 427 25.20 8.25 -11.64
N GLN A 428 25.21 7.14 -12.36
CA GLN A 428 24.48 5.93 -11.98
C GLN A 428 24.98 5.36 -10.66
N ALA A 429 26.28 5.22 -10.48
CA ALA A 429 26.87 4.70 -9.27
C ALA A 429 26.56 5.59 -8.06
N LYS A 430 26.59 6.93 -8.23
CA LYS A 430 26.23 7.92 -7.21
C LYS A 430 24.80 7.70 -6.71
N TYR A 431 23.81 7.70 -7.59
CA TYR A 431 22.42 7.57 -7.17
C TYR A 431 22.07 6.19 -6.61
N MET A 432 22.69 5.13 -7.13
CA MET A 432 22.51 3.78 -6.58
C MET A 432 23.09 3.65 -5.18
N ALA A 433 24.24 4.26 -4.89
CA ALA A 433 24.81 4.25 -3.56
C ALA A 433 23.97 5.05 -2.56
N ILE A 434 23.43 6.21 -2.96
CA ILE A 434 22.50 6.99 -2.13
C ILE A 434 21.25 6.18 -1.81
N LEU A 435 20.65 5.55 -2.82
CA LEU A 435 19.48 4.71 -2.62
C LEU A 435 19.78 3.58 -1.63
N ALA A 436 20.89 2.87 -1.80
CA ALA A 436 21.27 1.76 -0.93
C ALA A 436 21.50 2.22 0.52
N LEU A 437 22.18 3.34 0.73
CA LEU A 437 22.39 3.92 2.06
C LEU A 437 21.07 4.32 2.73
N LYS A 438 20.18 4.99 2.00
CA LYS A 438 18.87 5.40 2.51
C LYS A 438 17.95 4.22 2.79
N MET A 439 18.06 3.15 2.01
CA MET A 439 17.32 1.91 2.31
C MET A 439 17.85 1.21 3.57
N ILE A 440 19.17 1.18 3.80
CA ILE A 440 19.74 0.67 5.06
C ILE A 440 19.25 1.52 6.25
N GLU A 441 19.28 2.85 6.14
CA GLU A 441 18.75 3.77 7.16
C GLU A 441 17.26 3.49 7.44
N PHE A 442 16.46 3.31 6.39
CA PHE A 442 15.04 2.98 6.49
C PHE A 442 14.78 1.67 7.23
N TYR A 443 15.54 0.61 6.96
CA TYR A 443 15.37 -0.66 7.68
C TYR A 443 15.74 -0.54 9.17
N ARG A 444 16.62 0.39 9.54
CA ARG A 444 17.00 0.64 10.93
C ARG A 444 16.01 1.50 11.70
N THR A 445 15.37 2.48 11.04
CA THR A 445 14.61 3.55 11.71
C THR A 445 13.14 3.62 11.29
N SER A 446 12.75 2.97 10.19
CA SER A 446 11.47 3.14 9.48
C SER A 446 11.22 4.57 8.97
N GLU A 447 12.24 5.44 9.01
CA GLU A 447 12.17 6.80 8.51
C GLU A 447 13.20 7.03 7.40
N ILE A 448 12.91 7.96 6.50
CA ILE A 448 13.80 8.39 5.42
C ILE A 448 13.90 9.91 5.50
N THR A 449 15.11 10.41 5.62
CA THR A 449 15.40 11.84 5.58
C THR A 449 16.28 12.14 4.38
N LEU A 450 15.85 13.07 3.53
CA LEU A 450 16.69 13.66 2.49
C LEU A 450 16.95 15.11 2.86
N PRO A 451 18.22 15.55 2.87
CA PRO A 451 18.55 16.97 3.09
C PRO A 451 18.00 17.78 1.91
N SER A 452 17.32 18.85 2.21
CA SER A 452 16.77 19.84 1.25
C SER A 452 17.76 20.94 0.98
#